data_104ebb7c5ec74a9bd05d5bd7d9984ce4
#
_entry.id   104ebb7c5ec74a9bd05d5bd7d9984ce4
#
_cell.length_a   1.000
_cell.length_b   1.000
_cell.length_c   1.000
_cell.angle_alpha   90.00
_cell.angle_beta   90.00
_cell.angle_gamma   90.00
#
_symmetry.space_group_name_H-M   'P 1'
#
loop_
_entity.id
_entity.type
_entity.pdbx_description
1 polymer ?
#
loop_
_entity_poly.entity_id
_entity_poly.type
_entity_poly.pdbx_seq_one_letter_code
_entity_poly.pdbx_strand_id
1 'polypeptide(L)'
;MQTRQLNYIVEIARQQSLSGAAKILGVSQPALSQFLAAEEKDLGVSIFFSYQNKLYPTPAGMIYINAAAEMVRIKEQTYRKIRSYRATALKKIRIGVSDPVSGKLVAKAVPIVFGHYPDAAVIPVRGTNAWLKDQLRQGKLDMAVLGYDQAQVPHSGFYQFAKRELCVLIPREFRLSYPLVESSQDRELIPIGELKNFPFILPEPDMLERKIVDELFSEAGFIPKVIYTASDLYVTLELTNAGFGISFLPEHLAGQADQAKTRIFSLIQRPSAFCGISMKMKNEPDEVEQLLIICILREAMKTEGDSLLYNGDSRRLMELYAGEEGYLWTQNRLNI
;
A
#
# COMPACT_ATOMS: atom_id res chain seq x y z
N MET A 1 -9.09 36.22 11.95
CA MET A 1 -9.61 35.08 11.18
C MET A 1 -9.68 33.84 12.07
N GLN A 2 -10.84 33.19 12.17
CA GLN A 2 -11.00 31.99 13.02
C GLN A 2 -10.54 30.76 12.20
N THR A 3 -9.88 29.81 12.83
CA THR A 3 -9.36 28.58 12.16
C THR A 3 -10.44 27.76 11.44
N ARG A 4 -11.71 27.86 11.90
CA ARG A 4 -12.87 27.24 11.24
C ARG A 4 -13.08 27.81 9.83
N GLN A 5 -12.83 29.09 9.66
CA GLN A 5 -12.96 29.80 8.38
C GLN A 5 -11.87 29.40 7.37
N LEU A 6 -10.66 29.12 7.87
CA LEU A 6 -9.57 28.58 7.03
C LEU A 6 -9.92 27.21 6.46
N ASN A 7 -10.52 26.33 7.29
CA ASN A 7 -10.97 25.02 6.81
C ASN A 7 -12.03 25.13 5.72
N TYR A 8 -12.88 26.18 5.74
CA TYR A 8 -13.87 26.40 4.69
C TYR A 8 -13.21 26.62 3.33
N ILE A 9 -12.21 27.48 3.28
CA ILE A 9 -11.49 27.79 2.02
C ILE A 9 -10.75 26.56 1.50
N VAL A 10 -10.05 25.83 2.38
CA VAL A 10 -9.32 24.60 2.01
C VAL A 10 -10.29 23.55 1.46
N GLU A 11 -11.45 23.35 2.10
CA GLU A 11 -12.42 22.35 1.66
C GLU A 11 -13.13 22.75 0.35
N ILE A 12 -13.43 24.04 0.15
CA ILE A 12 -13.96 24.53 -1.14
C ILE A 12 -12.97 24.24 -2.26
N ALA A 13 -11.68 24.50 -2.06
CA ALA A 13 -10.64 24.20 -3.04
C ALA A 13 -10.55 22.70 -3.36
N ARG A 14 -10.67 21.87 -2.33
CA ARG A 14 -10.60 20.40 -2.45
C ARG A 14 -11.78 19.82 -3.22
N GLN A 15 -13.00 20.29 -2.90
CA GLN A 15 -14.24 19.78 -3.52
C GLN A 15 -14.56 20.44 -4.87
N GLN A 16 -13.91 21.55 -5.17
CA GLN A 16 -14.22 22.37 -6.36
C GLN A 16 -15.73 22.72 -6.47
N SER A 17 -16.45 22.68 -5.35
CA SER A 17 -17.89 22.84 -5.28
C SER A 17 -18.32 23.32 -3.90
N LEU A 18 -19.10 24.41 -3.85
CA LEU A 18 -19.68 24.91 -2.59
C LEU A 18 -20.64 23.90 -1.95
N SER A 19 -21.45 23.20 -2.74
CA SER A 19 -22.38 22.19 -2.22
C SER A 19 -21.66 20.96 -1.68
N GLY A 20 -20.60 20.51 -2.36
CA GLY A 20 -19.75 19.41 -1.90
C GLY A 20 -19.03 19.75 -0.60
N ALA A 21 -18.39 20.92 -0.54
CA ALA A 21 -17.71 21.40 0.66
C ALA A 21 -18.67 21.60 1.84
N ALA A 22 -19.85 22.20 1.62
CA ALA A 22 -20.85 22.41 2.65
C ALA A 22 -21.31 21.10 3.29
N LYS A 23 -21.51 20.05 2.49
CA LYS A 23 -21.89 18.71 2.98
C LYS A 23 -20.82 18.12 3.91
N ILE A 24 -19.55 18.26 3.55
CA ILE A 24 -18.42 17.73 4.36
C ILE A 24 -18.26 18.55 5.65
N LEU A 25 -18.41 19.89 5.55
CA LEU A 25 -18.23 20.82 6.66
C LEU A 25 -19.42 20.85 7.63
N GLY A 26 -20.53 20.18 7.30
CA GLY A 26 -21.74 20.18 8.11
C GLY A 26 -22.41 21.56 8.21
N VAL A 27 -22.33 22.38 7.15
CA VAL A 27 -22.95 23.72 7.07
C VAL A 27 -23.87 23.82 5.87
N SER A 28 -24.75 24.84 5.84
CA SER A 28 -25.58 25.09 4.67
C SER A 28 -24.75 25.73 3.53
N GLN A 29 -25.04 25.36 2.27
CA GLN A 29 -24.38 25.98 1.12
C GLN A 29 -24.53 27.51 1.07
N PRO A 30 -25.69 28.10 1.36
CA PRO A 30 -25.81 29.56 1.43
C PRO A 30 -24.87 30.20 2.45
N ALA A 31 -24.71 29.59 3.64
CA ALA A 31 -23.82 30.12 4.67
C ALA A 31 -22.34 30.07 4.18
N LEU A 32 -21.95 29.00 3.52
CA LEU A 32 -20.60 28.86 2.97
C LEU A 32 -20.34 29.84 1.81
N SER A 33 -21.37 30.11 0.98
CA SER A 33 -21.29 31.09 -0.11
C SER A 33 -21.19 32.53 0.43
N GLN A 34 -21.97 32.86 1.47
CA GLN A 34 -21.89 34.18 2.12
C GLN A 34 -20.54 34.40 2.79
N PHE A 35 -20.00 33.37 3.43
CA PHE A 35 -18.67 33.42 4.01
C PHE A 35 -17.59 33.69 2.92
N LEU A 36 -17.60 32.94 1.80
CA LEU A 36 -16.65 33.14 0.72
C LEU A 36 -16.74 34.58 0.14
N ALA A 37 -17.96 35.05 -0.11
CA ALA A 37 -18.17 36.41 -0.64
C ALA A 37 -17.68 37.50 0.33
N ALA A 38 -17.85 37.30 1.63
CA ALA A 38 -17.35 38.24 2.64
C ALA A 38 -15.80 38.24 2.66
N GLU A 39 -15.17 37.08 2.62
CA GLU A 39 -13.72 36.94 2.62
C GLU A 39 -13.09 37.56 1.37
N GLU A 40 -13.65 37.31 0.18
CA GLU A 40 -13.21 37.92 -1.06
C GLU A 40 -13.36 39.44 -1.08
N LYS A 41 -14.45 39.94 -0.46
CA LYS A 41 -14.67 41.37 -0.29
C LYS A 41 -13.62 42.02 0.62
N ASP A 42 -13.31 41.38 1.74
CA ASP A 42 -12.29 41.89 2.69
C ASP A 42 -10.88 41.89 2.05
N LEU A 43 -10.58 40.89 1.21
CA LEU A 43 -9.33 40.80 0.48
C LEU A 43 -9.27 41.73 -0.74
N GLY A 44 -10.39 42.17 -1.25
CA GLY A 44 -10.50 42.96 -2.46
C GLY A 44 -10.19 42.20 -3.76
N VAL A 45 -10.06 40.86 -3.68
CA VAL A 45 -9.77 39.99 -4.82
C VAL A 45 -10.55 38.68 -4.69
N SER A 46 -10.90 38.07 -5.85
CA SER A 46 -11.54 36.77 -5.85
C SER A 46 -10.54 35.65 -5.52
N ILE A 47 -10.93 34.75 -4.63
CA ILE A 47 -10.16 33.54 -4.28
C ILE A 47 -10.42 32.44 -5.30
N PHE A 48 -11.69 32.34 -5.77
CA PHE A 48 -12.11 31.35 -6.76
C PHE A 48 -12.74 31.97 -7.98
N PHE A 49 -12.67 31.28 -9.11
CA PHE A 49 -13.47 31.55 -10.30
C PHE A 49 -14.22 30.26 -10.71
N SER A 50 -15.38 30.46 -11.36
CA SER A 50 -16.20 29.35 -11.83
C SER A 50 -15.89 29.05 -13.29
N TYR A 51 -15.64 27.75 -13.58
CA TYR A 51 -15.51 27.25 -14.94
C TYR A 51 -16.16 25.86 -15.03
N GLN A 52 -17.03 25.65 -16.00
CA GLN A 52 -17.79 24.39 -16.19
C GLN A 52 -18.44 23.86 -14.91
N ASN A 53 -19.13 24.73 -14.17
CA ASN A 53 -19.77 24.43 -12.89
C ASN A 53 -18.84 23.94 -11.76
N LYS A 54 -17.54 24.15 -11.89
CA LYS A 54 -16.53 23.89 -10.87
C LYS A 54 -15.85 25.17 -10.44
N LEU A 55 -15.38 25.19 -9.20
CA LEU A 55 -14.61 26.31 -8.64
C LEU A 55 -13.12 26.01 -8.74
N TYR A 56 -12.39 26.91 -9.35
CA TYR A 56 -10.95 26.85 -9.47
C TYR A 56 -10.30 28.04 -8.77
N PRO A 57 -9.15 27.85 -8.10
CA PRO A 57 -8.45 28.97 -7.47
C PRO A 57 -7.94 29.99 -8.50
N THR A 58 -8.03 31.27 -8.17
CA THR A 58 -7.28 32.34 -8.87
C THR A 58 -5.80 32.31 -8.44
N PRO A 59 -4.89 33.04 -9.11
CA PRO A 59 -3.53 33.20 -8.62
C PRO A 59 -3.44 33.73 -7.19
N ALA A 60 -4.27 34.71 -6.84
CA ALA A 60 -4.41 35.23 -5.48
C ALA A 60 -5.00 34.17 -4.54
N GLY A 61 -6.00 33.41 -5.01
CA GLY A 61 -6.62 32.31 -4.31
C GLY A 61 -5.61 31.20 -3.96
N MET A 62 -4.68 30.86 -4.86
CA MET A 62 -3.63 29.88 -4.58
C MET A 62 -2.73 30.31 -3.42
N ILE A 63 -2.34 31.60 -3.35
CA ILE A 63 -1.57 32.13 -2.25
C ILE A 63 -2.34 31.99 -0.94
N TYR A 64 -3.62 32.39 -0.95
CA TYR A 64 -4.49 32.34 0.23
C TYR A 64 -4.74 30.89 0.70
N ILE A 65 -5.07 29.98 -0.21
CA ILE A 65 -5.36 28.57 0.10
C ILE A 65 -4.11 27.88 0.70
N ASN A 66 -2.92 28.15 0.15
CA ASN A 66 -1.68 27.59 0.69
C ASN A 66 -1.39 28.10 2.11
N ALA A 67 -1.57 29.38 2.36
CA ALA A 67 -1.41 29.96 3.71
C ALA A 67 -2.46 29.40 4.67
N ALA A 68 -3.72 29.29 4.25
CA ALA A 68 -4.80 28.71 5.04
C ALA A 68 -4.53 27.25 5.42
N ALA A 69 -4.09 26.43 4.47
CA ALA A 69 -3.72 25.04 4.69
C ALA A 69 -2.57 24.91 5.70
N GLU A 70 -1.53 25.75 5.59
CA GLU A 70 -0.41 25.76 6.52
C GLU A 70 -0.84 26.14 7.94
N MET A 71 -1.69 27.15 8.11
CA MET A 71 -2.20 27.55 9.43
C MET A 71 -3.05 26.45 10.07
N VAL A 72 -3.88 25.76 9.29
CA VAL A 72 -4.66 24.60 9.75
C VAL A 72 -3.71 23.50 10.21
N ARG A 73 -2.69 23.19 9.43
CA ARG A 73 -1.65 22.19 9.72
C ARG A 73 -0.92 22.51 11.04
N ILE A 74 -0.46 23.75 11.21
CA ILE A 74 0.24 24.19 12.44
C ILE A 74 -0.66 23.99 13.65
N LYS A 75 -1.95 24.40 13.56
CA LYS A 75 -2.89 24.21 14.67
C LYS A 75 -3.04 22.73 15.01
N GLU A 76 -3.30 21.88 14.04
CA GLU A 76 -3.50 20.44 14.26
C GLU A 76 -2.26 19.78 14.85
N GLN A 77 -1.05 20.12 14.36
CA GLN A 77 0.21 19.66 14.93
C GLN A 77 0.36 20.12 16.39
N THR A 78 0.00 21.37 16.70
CA THR A 78 0.06 21.88 18.06
C THR A 78 -0.88 21.12 18.98
N TYR A 79 -2.12 20.90 18.55
CA TYR A 79 -3.08 20.12 19.35
C TYR A 79 -2.65 18.66 19.51
N ARG A 80 -2.08 18.04 18.46
CA ARG A 80 -1.48 16.69 18.55
C ARG A 80 -0.35 16.65 19.59
N LYS A 81 0.60 17.58 19.54
CA LYS A 81 1.66 17.70 20.55
C LYS A 81 1.12 17.90 21.97
N ILE A 82 0.08 18.72 22.15
CA ILE A 82 -0.53 18.92 23.48
C ILE A 82 -1.24 17.65 23.96
N ARG A 83 -1.91 16.91 23.08
CA ARG A 83 -2.55 15.63 23.43
C ARG A 83 -1.53 14.58 23.83
N SER A 84 -0.36 14.50 23.16
CA SER A 84 0.71 13.58 23.56
C SER A 84 1.22 13.83 24.97
N TYR A 85 1.28 15.09 25.43
CA TYR A 85 1.60 15.41 26.83
C TYR A 85 0.55 14.90 27.86
N ARG A 86 -0.67 14.62 27.44
CA ARG A 86 -1.73 14.06 28.32
C ARG A 86 -1.76 12.53 28.34
N ALA A 87 -1.15 11.86 27.40
CA ALA A 87 -1.09 10.41 27.32
C ALA A 87 0.05 9.88 28.20
N THR A 88 -0.20 9.68 29.48
CA THR A 88 0.74 9.10 30.46
C THR A 88 1.06 7.60 30.23
N ALA A 89 0.53 6.98 29.18
CA ALA A 89 0.80 5.61 28.84
C ALA A 89 1.48 5.52 27.48
N LEU A 90 2.67 4.93 27.42
CA LEU A 90 3.36 4.54 26.20
C LEU A 90 2.41 3.78 25.27
N LYS A 91 2.03 4.39 24.15
CA LYS A 91 1.26 3.69 23.11
C LYS A 91 2.17 2.65 22.49
N LYS A 92 1.90 1.37 22.74
CA LYS A 92 2.63 0.25 22.15
C LYS A 92 1.85 -0.27 20.94
N ILE A 93 2.47 -0.29 19.77
CA ILE A 93 1.91 -0.86 18.54
C ILE A 93 2.72 -2.12 18.21
N ARG A 94 2.10 -3.29 18.34
CA ARG A 94 2.69 -4.56 17.91
C ARG A 94 2.35 -4.79 16.46
N ILE A 95 3.36 -4.75 15.59
CA ILE A 95 3.21 -4.93 14.15
C ILE A 95 3.84 -6.22 13.67
N GLY A 96 3.04 -7.10 13.09
CA GLY A 96 3.52 -8.32 12.44
C GLY A 96 4.24 -8.03 11.12
N VAL A 97 5.33 -8.75 10.85
CA VAL A 97 6.07 -8.69 9.57
C VAL A 97 6.34 -10.12 9.07
N SER A 98 5.93 -10.42 7.84
CA SER A 98 6.00 -11.78 7.28
C SER A 98 7.32 -12.07 6.55
N ASP A 99 7.98 -11.04 6.07
CA ASP A 99 9.15 -11.14 5.20
C ASP A 99 10.12 -9.95 5.39
N PRO A 100 11.35 -10.02 4.89
CA PRO A 100 12.33 -8.93 5.02
C PRO A 100 11.89 -7.62 4.36
N VAL A 101 11.11 -7.67 3.27
CA VAL A 101 10.62 -6.46 2.58
C VAL A 101 9.62 -5.74 3.44
N SER A 102 8.66 -6.47 4.04
CA SER A 102 7.72 -5.94 5.03
C SER A 102 8.43 -5.31 6.21
N GLY A 103 9.47 -5.98 6.74
CA GLY A 103 10.31 -5.47 7.81
C GLY A 103 11.02 -4.16 7.45
N LYS A 104 11.51 -4.04 6.21
CA LYS A 104 12.17 -2.82 5.70
C LYS A 104 11.19 -1.65 5.59
N LEU A 105 9.95 -1.89 5.12
CA LEU A 105 8.91 -0.86 5.06
C LEU A 105 8.59 -0.31 6.46
N VAL A 106 8.40 -1.20 7.43
CA VAL A 106 8.14 -0.82 8.83
C VAL A 106 9.33 -0.05 9.41
N ALA A 107 10.56 -0.54 9.21
CA ALA A 107 11.76 0.12 9.73
C ALA A 107 11.93 1.55 9.23
N LYS A 108 11.56 1.83 7.98
CA LYS A 108 11.61 3.18 7.41
C LYS A 108 10.49 4.09 7.92
N ALA A 109 9.34 3.54 8.30
CA ALA A 109 8.21 4.29 8.85
C ALA A 109 8.45 4.71 10.31
N VAL A 110 9.13 3.88 11.10
CA VAL A 110 9.34 4.07 12.54
C VAL A 110 9.93 5.44 12.91
N PRO A 111 11.03 5.94 12.32
CA PRO A 111 11.60 7.24 12.67
C PRO A 111 10.62 8.41 12.48
N ILE A 112 9.74 8.33 11.49
CA ILE A 112 8.74 9.36 11.20
C ILE A 112 7.68 9.35 12.31
N VAL A 113 7.21 8.15 12.71
CA VAL A 113 6.23 8.01 13.80
C VAL A 113 6.83 8.53 15.11
N PHE A 114 8.08 8.19 15.45
CA PHE A 114 8.76 8.70 16.65
C PHE A 114 8.94 10.21 16.63
N GLY A 115 9.21 10.81 15.46
CA GLY A 115 9.32 12.27 15.32
C GLY A 115 8.01 13.00 15.67
N HIS A 116 6.85 12.36 15.44
CA HIS A 116 5.52 12.93 15.75
C HIS A 116 4.98 12.50 17.12
N TYR A 117 5.30 11.28 17.53
CA TYR A 117 4.84 10.64 18.77
C TYR A 117 6.02 10.03 19.52
N PRO A 118 6.84 10.82 20.23
CA PRO A 118 8.05 10.33 20.93
C PRO A 118 7.77 9.27 21.99
N ASP A 119 6.55 9.27 22.56
CA ASP A 119 6.10 8.31 23.57
C ASP A 119 5.45 7.04 22.97
N ALA A 120 5.42 6.91 21.63
CA ALA A 120 4.95 5.70 20.98
C ALA A 120 6.07 4.65 20.91
N ALA A 121 5.73 3.38 21.01
CA ALA A 121 6.66 2.26 20.78
C ALA A 121 6.10 1.36 19.68
N VAL A 122 6.82 1.20 18.58
CA VAL A 122 6.52 0.24 17.51
C VAL A 122 7.34 -1.02 17.76
N ILE A 123 6.66 -2.15 17.95
CA ILE A 123 7.26 -3.44 18.29
C ILE A 123 7.03 -4.40 17.12
N PRO A 124 8.02 -4.64 16.25
CA PRO A 124 7.89 -5.59 15.17
C PRO A 124 7.94 -7.02 15.70
N VAL A 125 7.06 -7.89 15.17
CA VAL A 125 6.97 -9.30 15.50
C VAL A 125 7.05 -10.11 14.20
N ARG A 126 8.06 -10.95 14.04
CA ARG A 126 8.24 -11.77 12.84
C ARG A 126 7.46 -13.08 12.95
N GLY A 127 6.85 -13.51 11.86
CA GLY A 127 6.15 -14.79 11.76
C GLY A 127 5.65 -15.08 10.35
N THR A 128 5.14 -16.29 10.11
CA THR A 128 4.50 -16.63 8.83
C THR A 128 3.17 -15.89 8.66
N ASN A 129 2.70 -15.72 7.44
CA ASN A 129 1.41 -15.09 7.17
C ASN A 129 0.26 -15.75 7.96
N ALA A 130 0.25 -17.08 8.03
CA ALA A 130 -0.79 -17.83 8.73
C ALA A 130 -0.75 -17.55 10.25
N TRP A 131 0.43 -17.59 10.86
CA TRP A 131 0.60 -17.33 12.28
C TRP A 131 0.26 -15.87 12.63
N LEU A 132 0.72 -14.90 11.83
CA LEU A 132 0.42 -13.49 12.06
C LEU A 132 -1.08 -13.17 11.94
N LYS A 133 -1.78 -13.79 10.97
CA LYS A 133 -3.26 -13.70 10.87
C LYS A 133 -3.95 -14.22 12.14
N ASP A 134 -3.45 -15.29 12.71
CA ASP A 134 -3.98 -15.83 13.96
C ASP A 134 -3.69 -14.91 15.15
N GLN A 135 -2.48 -14.35 15.27
CA GLN A 135 -2.14 -13.38 16.31
C GLN A 135 -3.00 -12.09 16.23
N LEU A 136 -3.33 -11.63 15.01
CA LEU A 136 -4.26 -10.52 14.80
C LEU A 136 -5.66 -10.86 15.32
N ARG A 137 -6.19 -12.06 14.98
CA ARG A 137 -7.50 -12.53 15.46
C ARG A 137 -7.56 -12.64 16.97
N GLN A 138 -6.48 -13.08 17.59
CA GLN A 138 -6.37 -13.18 19.06
C GLN A 138 -6.11 -11.81 19.74
N GLY A 139 -5.96 -10.73 18.99
CA GLY A 139 -5.67 -9.39 19.52
C GLY A 139 -4.28 -9.24 20.14
N LYS A 140 -3.36 -10.17 19.85
CA LYS A 140 -1.96 -10.13 20.30
C LYS A 140 -1.09 -9.20 19.44
N LEU A 141 -1.53 -8.91 18.23
CA LEU A 141 -0.99 -7.89 17.35
C LEU A 141 -2.05 -6.81 17.10
N ASP A 142 -1.60 -5.57 16.92
CA ASP A 142 -2.46 -4.44 16.58
C ASP A 142 -2.63 -4.35 15.06
N MET A 143 -1.59 -4.65 14.31
CA MET A 143 -1.57 -4.71 12.85
C MET A 143 -0.51 -5.69 12.35
N ALA A 144 -0.57 -6.05 11.06
CA ALA A 144 0.48 -6.85 10.43
C ALA A 144 0.58 -6.53 8.93
N VAL A 145 1.81 -6.49 8.41
CA VAL A 145 2.09 -6.44 6.97
C VAL A 145 2.06 -7.86 6.44
N LEU A 146 1.05 -8.17 5.64
CA LEU A 146 0.69 -9.52 5.20
C LEU A 146 0.44 -9.59 3.69
N GLY A 147 0.58 -10.80 3.16
CA GLY A 147 0.07 -11.18 1.86
C GLY A 147 -1.22 -12.01 1.95
N TYR A 148 -2.04 -11.90 0.92
CA TYR A 148 -3.25 -12.69 0.72
C TYR A 148 -3.31 -13.23 -0.71
N ASP A 149 -3.85 -14.42 -0.92
CA ASP A 149 -4.36 -14.80 -2.22
C ASP A 149 -5.65 -14.01 -2.53
N GLN A 150 -6.05 -13.99 -3.79
CA GLN A 150 -7.18 -13.18 -4.24
C GLN A 150 -8.50 -13.52 -3.52
N ALA A 151 -8.74 -14.79 -3.24
CA ALA A 151 -9.97 -15.26 -2.61
C ALA A 151 -10.07 -14.88 -1.12
N GLN A 152 -8.95 -14.63 -0.47
CA GLN A 152 -8.85 -14.36 0.97
C GLN A 152 -8.62 -12.90 1.32
N VAL A 153 -8.56 -11.98 0.34
CA VAL A 153 -8.37 -10.54 0.61
C VAL A 153 -9.50 -10.02 1.48
N PRO A 154 -9.22 -9.43 2.67
CA PRO A 154 -10.26 -8.89 3.54
C PRO A 154 -11.01 -7.73 2.88
N HIS A 155 -12.33 -7.69 3.09
CA HIS A 155 -13.19 -6.61 2.58
C HIS A 155 -13.02 -5.29 3.34
N SER A 156 -12.50 -5.31 4.56
CA SER A 156 -12.29 -4.13 5.40
C SER A 156 -11.11 -4.31 6.35
N GLY A 157 -10.53 -3.20 6.81
CA GLY A 157 -9.38 -3.23 7.71
C GLY A 157 -8.10 -3.77 7.06
N PHE A 158 -8.02 -3.74 5.74
CA PHE A 158 -6.86 -4.11 4.96
C PHE A 158 -6.44 -2.94 4.06
N TYR A 159 -5.27 -2.39 4.32
CA TYR A 159 -4.69 -1.29 3.56
C TYR A 159 -3.71 -1.86 2.54
N GLN A 160 -4.22 -2.20 1.36
CA GLN A 160 -3.43 -2.79 0.28
C GLN A 160 -2.49 -1.76 -0.32
N PHE A 161 -1.25 -2.18 -0.61
CA PHE A 161 -0.27 -1.36 -1.33
C PHE A 161 0.29 -2.03 -2.58
N ALA A 162 0.22 -3.37 -2.71
CA ALA A 162 0.75 -4.04 -3.88
C ALA A 162 -0.06 -5.26 -4.28
N LYS A 163 0.02 -5.59 -5.58
CA LYS A 163 -0.33 -6.88 -6.16
C LYS A 163 0.93 -7.42 -6.83
N ARG A 164 1.53 -8.47 -6.25
CA ARG A 164 2.78 -9.06 -6.71
C ARG A 164 2.50 -10.37 -7.44
N GLU A 165 2.82 -10.43 -8.72
CA GLU A 165 2.72 -11.66 -9.50
C GLU A 165 3.75 -12.68 -9.02
N LEU A 166 3.37 -13.98 -8.99
CA LEU A 166 4.31 -15.08 -8.84
C LEU A 166 4.79 -15.52 -10.23
N CYS A 167 6.06 -15.27 -10.47
CA CYS A 167 6.74 -15.68 -11.70
C CYS A 167 7.30 -17.10 -11.58
N VAL A 168 7.41 -17.77 -12.71
CA VAL A 168 8.10 -19.07 -12.82
C VAL A 168 9.54 -18.85 -13.20
N LEU A 169 10.45 -19.44 -12.45
CA LEU A 169 11.89 -19.44 -12.74
C LEU A 169 12.30 -20.83 -13.21
N ILE A 170 12.89 -20.90 -14.40
CA ILE A 170 13.25 -22.15 -15.06
C ILE A 170 14.75 -22.12 -15.42
N PRO A 171 15.56 -23.06 -14.91
CA PRO A 171 16.95 -23.19 -15.33
C PRO A 171 17.08 -23.30 -16.86
N ARG A 172 18.05 -22.61 -17.45
CA ARG A 172 18.24 -22.62 -18.91
C ARG A 172 18.58 -23.99 -19.49
N GLU A 173 19.12 -24.90 -18.68
CA GLU A 173 19.40 -26.31 -19.05
C GLU A 173 18.11 -27.11 -19.28
N PHE A 174 16.99 -26.70 -18.73
CA PHE A 174 15.69 -27.37 -18.90
C PHE A 174 15.09 -26.99 -20.25
N ARG A 175 15.00 -28.00 -21.15
CA ARG A 175 14.42 -27.81 -22.49
C ARG A 175 12.92 -27.84 -22.43
N LEU A 176 12.31 -26.72 -22.75
CA LEU A 176 10.86 -26.60 -22.90
C LEU A 176 10.45 -27.00 -24.30
N SER A 177 9.41 -27.82 -24.42
CA SER A 177 8.86 -28.25 -25.71
C SER A 177 7.73 -27.34 -26.20
N TYR A 178 7.33 -26.35 -25.39
CA TYR A 178 6.24 -25.43 -25.66
C TYR A 178 6.71 -24.24 -26.52
N PRO A 179 5.98 -23.88 -27.60
CA PRO A 179 6.26 -22.67 -28.35
C PRO A 179 5.96 -21.45 -27.45
N LEU A 180 6.97 -20.64 -27.21
CA LEU A 180 6.87 -19.46 -26.35
C LEU A 180 5.87 -18.47 -26.96
N VAL A 181 4.91 -18.01 -26.18
CA VAL A 181 3.94 -16.98 -26.57
C VAL A 181 4.43 -15.66 -26.02
N GLU A 182 4.78 -14.75 -26.91
CA GLU A 182 5.13 -13.39 -26.51
C GLU A 182 3.93 -12.71 -25.84
N SER A 183 4.16 -12.17 -24.66
CA SER A 183 3.19 -11.32 -23.95
C SER A 183 3.46 -9.85 -24.30
N SER A 184 2.40 -9.06 -24.36
CA SER A 184 2.50 -7.59 -24.48
C SER A 184 3.13 -6.90 -23.24
N GLN A 185 3.51 -7.67 -22.21
CA GLN A 185 4.13 -7.22 -20.96
C GLN A 185 5.45 -7.97 -20.73
N ASP A 186 6.48 -7.71 -21.51
CA ASP A 186 7.90 -8.07 -21.34
C ASP A 186 8.31 -9.49 -20.92
N ARG A 187 7.36 -10.40 -20.56
CA ARG A 187 7.66 -11.79 -20.19
C ARG A 187 6.84 -12.78 -20.99
N GLU A 188 7.51 -13.86 -21.39
CA GLU A 188 6.90 -14.99 -22.07
C GLU A 188 5.91 -15.70 -21.14
N LEU A 189 4.79 -16.16 -21.69
CA LEU A 189 3.76 -16.89 -20.95
C LEU A 189 3.99 -18.40 -21.09
N ILE A 190 3.80 -19.14 -19.98
CA ILE A 190 3.87 -20.59 -19.98
C ILE A 190 2.66 -21.21 -19.23
N PRO A 191 2.00 -22.23 -19.78
CA PRO A 191 1.02 -23.02 -19.05
C PRO A 191 1.71 -23.87 -17.99
N ILE A 192 1.18 -23.93 -16.78
CA ILE A 192 1.76 -24.74 -15.70
C ILE A 192 1.84 -26.22 -16.05
N GLY A 193 0.93 -26.75 -16.87
CA GLY A 193 0.92 -28.15 -17.33
C GLY A 193 2.17 -28.58 -18.10
N GLU A 194 2.86 -27.63 -18.76
CA GLU A 194 4.12 -27.88 -19.48
C GLU A 194 5.27 -28.21 -18.53
N LEU A 195 5.12 -27.88 -17.26
CA LEU A 195 6.14 -28.05 -16.23
C LEU A 195 6.08 -29.40 -15.51
N LYS A 196 5.05 -30.22 -15.77
CA LYS A 196 4.75 -31.47 -15.02
C LYS A 196 5.89 -32.48 -14.91
N ASN A 197 6.79 -32.50 -15.88
CA ASN A 197 7.89 -33.49 -15.94
C ASN A 197 9.20 -33.00 -15.32
N PHE A 198 9.23 -31.77 -14.82
CA PHE A 198 10.43 -31.17 -14.24
C PHE A 198 10.44 -31.28 -12.71
N PRO A 199 11.63 -31.24 -12.08
CA PRO A 199 11.73 -31.15 -10.63
C PRO A 199 11.42 -29.73 -10.14
N PHE A 200 10.79 -29.63 -8.97
CA PHE A 200 10.41 -28.37 -8.35
C PHE A 200 11.13 -28.12 -7.02
N ILE A 201 11.47 -26.85 -6.78
CA ILE A 201 11.85 -26.29 -5.52
C ILE A 201 10.67 -25.44 -5.06
N LEU A 202 9.99 -25.83 -3.98
CA LEU A 202 8.79 -25.15 -3.52
C LEU A 202 9.00 -24.56 -2.12
N PRO A 203 8.29 -23.47 -1.78
CA PRO A 203 8.22 -22.97 -0.41
C PRO A 203 7.61 -23.99 0.56
N GLU A 204 7.81 -23.79 1.87
CA GLU A 204 7.15 -24.59 2.91
C GLU A 204 5.61 -24.50 2.80
N PRO A 205 4.86 -25.55 3.21
CA PRO A 205 3.41 -25.64 3.02
C PRO A 205 2.58 -24.53 3.67
N ASP A 206 3.10 -23.87 4.71
CA ASP A 206 2.45 -22.78 5.43
C ASP A 206 2.70 -21.40 4.80
N MET A 207 3.61 -21.31 3.84
CA MET A 207 3.88 -20.07 3.09
C MET A 207 2.77 -19.75 2.09
N LEU A 208 2.53 -18.46 1.87
CA LEU A 208 1.48 -17.98 0.95
C LEU A 208 1.73 -18.42 -0.49
N GLU A 209 2.96 -18.28 -0.95
CA GLU A 209 3.39 -18.64 -2.30
C GLU A 209 3.14 -20.13 -2.58
N ARG A 210 3.39 -20.99 -1.58
CA ARG A 210 3.13 -22.43 -1.69
C ARG A 210 1.64 -22.71 -1.87
N LYS A 211 0.76 -22.09 -1.09
CA LYS A 211 -0.69 -22.29 -1.21
C LYS A 211 -1.21 -21.90 -2.58
N ILE A 212 -0.77 -20.74 -3.07
CA ILE A 212 -1.15 -20.27 -4.42
C ILE A 212 -0.71 -21.27 -5.50
N VAL A 213 0.50 -21.81 -5.39
CA VAL A 213 1.03 -22.74 -6.40
C VAL A 213 0.39 -24.12 -6.29
N ASP A 214 0.08 -24.61 -5.09
CA ASP A 214 -0.61 -25.89 -4.89
C ASP A 214 -2.02 -25.88 -5.51
N GLU A 215 -2.74 -24.76 -5.46
CA GLU A 215 -4.02 -24.58 -6.14
C GLU A 215 -3.85 -24.74 -7.66
N LEU A 216 -2.82 -24.12 -8.24
CA LEU A 216 -2.52 -24.23 -9.68
C LEU A 216 -2.16 -25.65 -10.10
N PHE A 217 -1.38 -26.39 -9.30
CA PHE A 217 -1.09 -27.80 -9.58
C PHE A 217 -2.37 -28.66 -9.53
N SER A 218 -3.23 -28.39 -8.56
CA SER A 218 -4.52 -29.06 -8.43
C SER A 218 -5.42 -28.82 -9.65
N GLU A 219 -5.53 -27.56 -10.09
CA GLU A 219 -6.30 -27.18 -11.28
C GLU A 219 -5.73 -27.81 -12.57
N ALA A 220 -4.40 -27.88 -12.67
CA ALA A 220 -3.72 -28.51 -13.80
C ALA A 220 -3.72 -30.04 -13.77
N GLY A 221 -4.20 -30.65 -12.68
CA GLY A 221 -4.40 -32.09 -12.55
C GLY A 221 -3.12 -32.92 -12.46
N PHE A 222 -2.03 -32.39 -11.89
CA PHE A 222 -0.81 -33.15 -11.66
C PHE A 222 -0.17 -32.87 -10.30
N ILE A 223 0.56 -33.88 -9.80
CA ILE A 223 1.36 -33.77 -8.57
C ILE A 223 2.80 -33.38 -8.93
N PRO A 224 3.32 -32.26 -8.41
CA PRO A 224 4.67 -31.82 -8.71
C PRO A 224 5.71 -32.77 -8.10
N LYS A 225 6.81 -33.01 -8.82
CA LYS A 225 7.98 -33.72 -8.28
C LYS A 225 8.79 -32.72 -7.45
N VAL A 226 8.46 -32.58 -6.16
CA VAL A 226 9.18 -31.68 -5.24
C VAL A 226 10.50 -32.36 -4.83
N ILE A 227 11.62 -31.72 -5.14
CA ILE A 227 12.96 -32.20 -4.77
C ILE A 227 13.58 -31.45 -3.60
N TYR A 228 13.06 -30.25 -3.33
CA TYR A 228 13.48 -29.44 -2.20
C TYR A 228 12.32 -28.55 -1.69
N THR A 229 12.23 -28.39 -0.39
CA THR A 229 11.30 -27.48 0.26
C THR A 229 12.08 -26.42 1.03
N ALA A 230 11.87 -25.16 0.72
CA ALA A 230 12.61 -24.03 1.26
C ALA A 230 11.75 -23.18 2.21
N SER A 231 12.31 -22.85 3.37
CA SER A 231 11.73 -21.87 4.31
C SER A 231 12.04 -20.40 3.94
N ASP A 232 12.92 -20.19 2.96
CA ASP A 232 13.36 -18.87 2.50
C ASP A 232 13.36 -18.79 0.98
N LEU A 233 12.71 -17.76 0.44
CA LEU A 233 12.61 -17.55 -1.02
C LEU A 233 13.94 -17.17 -1.66
N TYR A 234 14.90 -16.61 -0.92
CA TYR A 234 16.25 -16.36 -1.42
C TYR A 234 17.03 -17.67 -1.62
N VAL A 235 16.86 -18.65 -0.72
CA VAL A 235 17.41 -19.99 -0.90
C VAL A 235 16.82 -20.65 -2.14
N THR A 236 15.50 -20.47 -2.34
CA THR A 236 14.81 -20.96 -3.55
C THR A 236 15.42 -20.37 -4.82
N LEU A 237 15.69 -19.06 -4.83
CA LEU A 237 16.32 -18.36 -5.96
C LEU A 237 17.71 -18.92 -6.28
N GLU A 238 18.55 -19.07 -5.25
CA GLU A 238 19.92 -19.57 -5.42
C GLU A 238 19.96 -21.02 -5.95
N LEU A 239 19.09 -21.89 -5.43
CA LEU A 239 18.99 -23.27 -5.90
C LEU A 239 18.50 -23.35 -7.36
N THR A 240 17.59 -22.45 -7.76
CA THR A 240 17.13 -22.36 -9.14
C THR A 240 18.23 -21.85 -10.06
N ASN A 241 18.99 -20.82 -9.65
CA ASN A 241 20.17 -20.34 -10.38
C ASN A 241 21.26 -21.42 -10.52
N ALA A 242 21.32 -22.34 -9.57
CA ALA A 242 22.25 -23.50 -9.62
C ALA A 242 21.73 -24.67 -10.48
N GLY A 243 20.56 -24.55 -11.14
CA GLY A 243 20.01 -25.56 -12.02
C GLY A 243 19.27 -26.71 -11.35
N PHE A 244 18.99 -26.62 -10.02
CA PHE A 244 18.40 -27.73 -9.26
C PHE A 244 16.95 -28.03 -9.66
N GLY A 245 16.14 -27.01 -9.96
CA GLY A 245 14.72 -27.21 -10.28
C GLY A 245 13.99 -25.92 -10.62
N ILE A 246 12.72 -26.07 -11.01
CA ILE A 246 11.81 -24.96 -11.27
C ILE A 246 11.30 -24.41 -9.95
N SER A 247 11.15 -23.08 -9.86
CA SER A 247 10.61 -22.42 -8.68
C SER A 247 9.58 -21.35 -9.06
N PHE A 248 8.83 -20.90 -8.03
CA PHE A 248 7.84 -19.82 -8.14
C PHE A 248 8.23 -18.74 -7.13
N LEU A 249 8.51 -17.54 -7.61
CA LEU A 249 8.94 -16.42 -6.79
C LEU A 249 8.14 -15.17 -7.11
N PRO A 250 7.85 -14.32 -6.09
CA PRO A 250 7.30 -13.00 -6.34
C PRO A 250 8.19 -12.20 -7.28
N GLU A 251 7.60 -11.41 -8.15
CA GLU A 251 8.23 -10.66 -9.23
C GLU A 251 9.50 -9.90 -8.79
N HIS A 252 9.47 -9.22 -7.64
CA HIS A 252 10.60 -8.45 -7.13
C HIS A 252 11.83 -9.31 -6.76
N LEU A 253 11.63 -10.59 -6.43
CA LEU A 253 12.72 -11.56 -6.23
C LEU A 253 13.10 -12.24 -7.53
N ALA A 254 12.12 -12.58 -8.37
CA ALA A 254 12.37 -13.14 -9.69
C ALA A 254 13.29 -12.27 -10.53
N GLY A 255 13.11 -10.93 -10.45
CA GLY A 255 13.98 -9.97 -11.12
C GLY A 255 15.46 -9.98 -10.67
N GLN A 256 15.80 -10.65 -9.56
CA GLN A 256 17.17 -10.82 -9.07
C GLN A 256 17.82 -12.11 -9.58
N ALA A 257 17.11 -12.93 -10.37
CA ALA A 257 17.66 -14.14 -10.92
C ALA A 257 18.84 -13.86 -11.89
N ASP A 258 19.82 -14.75 -11.88
CA ASP A 258 20.91 -14.74 -12.86
C ASP A 258 20.35 -15.11 -14.25
N GLN A 259 20.10 -14.11 -15.07
CA GLN A 259 19.52 -14.29 -16.41
C GLN A 259 20.40 -15.11 -17.36
N ALA A 260 21.69 -15.27 -17.08
CA ALA A 260 22.54 -16.16 -17.82
C ALA A 260 22.25 -17.65 -17.54
N LYS A 261 21.69 -17.97 -16.37
CA LYS A 261 21.42 -19.34 -15.91
C LYS A 261 19.92 -19.66 -15.84
N THR A 262 19.08 -18.66 -15.61
CA THR A 262 17.64 -18.83 -15.34
C THR A 262 16.82 -17.98 -16.29
N ARG A 263 15.71 -18.51 -16.77
CA ARG A 263 14.68 -17.79 -17.51
C ARG A 263 13.50 -17.49 -16.60
N ILE A 264 12.89 -16.34 -16.77
CA ILE A 264 11.74 -15.89 -15.98
C ILE A 264 10.52 -15.86 -16.89
N PHE A 265 9.44 -16.54 -16.48
CA PHE A 265 8.18 -16.59 -17.19
C PHE A 265 7.03 -16.11 -16.30
N SER A 266 5.97 -15.62 -16.91
CA SER A 266 4.67 -15.49 -16.28
C SER A 266 3.84 -16.75 -16.56
N LEU A 267 3.05 -17.20 -15.59
CA LEU A 267 2.03 -18.20 -15.86
C LEU A 267 0.83 -17.56 -16.58
N ILE A 268 0.13 -18.32 -17.42
CA ILE A 268 -1.09 -17.85 -18.11
C ILE A 268 -2.13 -17.33 -17.10
N GLN A 269 -2.26 -17.97 -15.96
CA GLN A 269 -3.18 -17.61 -14.87
C GLN A 269 -2.77 -16.35 -14.10
N ARG A 270 -1.52 -15.90 -14.23
CA ARG A 270 -0.94 -14.76 -13.48
C ARG A 270 -1.27 -14.77 -11.98
N PRO A 271 -0.91 -15.85 -11.27
CA PRO A 271 -1.17 -15.96 -9.84
C PRO A 271 -0.49 -14.80 -9.10
N SER A 272 -1.20 -14.19 -8.15
CA SER A 272 -0.69 -13.00 -7.51
C SER A 272 -1.00 -13.00 -6.01
N ALA A 273 -0.07 -12.43 -5.24
CA ALA A 273 -0.25 -12.11 -3.84
C ALA A 273 -0.65 -10.64 -3.68
N PHE A 274 -1.70 -10.36 -2.92
CA PHE A 274 -2.14 -9.02 -2.56
C PHE A 274 -1.50 -8.63 -1.22
N CYS A 275 -0.58 -7.67 -1.25
CA CYS A 275 0.19 -7.26 -0.09
C CYS A 275 -0.35 -5.96 0.51
N GLY A 276 -0.41 -5.92 1.85
CA GLY A 276 -0.96 -4.77 2.55
C GLY A 276 -0.82 -4.88 4.07
N ILE A 277 -1.41 -3.93 4.77
CA ILE A 277 -1.44 -3.88 6.23
C ILE A 277 -2.83 -4.30 6.67
N SER A 278 -2.92 -5.39 7.44
CA SER A 278 -4.16 -5.81 8.10
C SER A 278 -4.20 -5.30 9.54
N MET A 279 -5.36 -4.81 9.94
CA MET A 279 -5.67 -4.40 11.31
C MET A 279 -6.36 -5.53 12.07
N LYS A 280 -6.26 -5.51 13.40
CA LYS A 280 -7.11 -6.36 14.24
C LYS A 280 -8.59 -6.03 14.01
N MET A 281 -9.44 -7.04 13.98
CA MET A 281 -10.88 -6.88 13.71
C MET A 281 -11.54 -5.89 14.69
N LYS A 282 -12.36 -4.97 14.13
CA LYS A 282 -13.31 -4.05 14.79
C LYS A 282 -12.79 -2.68 15.28
N ASN A 283 -11.55 -2.28 15.05
CA ASN A 283 -11.13 -0.92 15.44
C ASN A 283 -10.77 -0.10 14.19
N GLU A 284 -11.32 1.10 14.10
CA GLU A 284 -10.69 2.13 13.26
C GLU A 284 -9.32 2.46 13.85
N PRO A 285 -8.28 2.60 13.02
CA PRO A 285 -6.95 2.94 13.51
C PRO A 285 -6.95 4.31 14.19
N ASP A 286 -6.31 4.39 15.35
CA ASP A 286 -6.08 5.69 15.99
C ASP A 286 -5.02 6.53 15.26
N GLU A 287 -4.80 7.77 15.69
CA GLU A 287 -3.91 8.72 15.01
C GLU A 287 -2.47 8.19 14.83
N VAL A 288 -1.95 7.44 15.81
CA VAL A 288 -0.58 6.87 15.74
C VAL A 288 -0.54 5.69 14.77
N GLU A 289 -1.54 4.84 14.81
CA GLU A 289 -1.72 3.71 13.89
C GLU A 289 -1.93 4.20 12.45
N GLN A 290 -2.76 5.25 12.26
CA GLN A 290 -2.96 5.88 10.95
C GLN A 290 -1.65 6.43 10.38
N LEU A 291 -0.87 7.15 11.19
CA LEU A 291 0.42 7.68 10.74
C LEU A 291 1.37 6.54 10.34
N LEU A 292 1.44 5.48 11.14
CA LEU A 292 2.29 4.32 10.82
C LEU A 292 1.86 3.65 9.50
N ILE A 293 0.55 3.44 9.30
CA ILE A 293 0.01 2.88 8.05
C ILE A 293 0.40 3.76 6.86
N ILE A 294 0.19 5.08 6.94
CA ILE A 294 0.50 6.02 5.86
C ILE A 294 1.99 6.02 5.53
N CYS A 295 2.85 6.03 6.55
CA CYS A 295 4.29 5.97 6.32
C CYS A 295 4.70 4.69 5.59
N ILE A 296 4.11 3.54 5.95
CA ILE A 296 4.35 2.26 5.26
C ILE A 296 3.83 2.32 3.81
N LEU A 297 2.61 2.84 3.58
CA LEU A 297 2.05 3.00 2.24
C LEU A 297 2.92 3.90 1.36
N ARG A 298 3.44 5.00 1.90
CA ARG A 298 4.36 5.93 1.20
C ARG A 298 5.70 5.28 0.86
N GLU A 299 6.26 4.48 1.77
CA GLU A 299 7.48 3.75 1.47
C GLU A 299 7.25 2.66 0.40
N ALA A 300 6.09 2.00 0.42
CA ALA A 300 5.71 1.06 -0.63
C ALA A 300 5.62 1.73 -2.01
N MET A 301 5.09 2.96 -2.10
CA MET A 301 5.09 3.74 -3.37
C MET A 301 6.47 3.89 -4.00
N LYS A 302 7.51 3.98 -3.16
CA LYS A 302 8.88 4.17 -3.64
C LYS A 302 9.53 2.87 -4.10
N THR A 303 9.00 1.72 -3.70
CA THR A 303 9.67 0.42 -3.83
C THR A 303 8.91 -0.60 -4.68
N GLU A 304 7.58 -0.47 -4.81
CA GLU A 304 6.75 -1.49 -5.47
C GLU A 304 6.68 -1.36 -7.01
N GLY A 305 7.05 -0.19 -7.57
CA GLY A 305 7.04 0.00 -9.03
C GLY A 305 5.69 -0.37 -9.65
N ASP A 306 5.72 -1.24 -10.66
CA ASP A 306 4.53 -1.70 -11.39
C ASP A 306 3.59 -2.59 -10.56
N SER A 307 4.09 -3.18 -9.46
CA SER A 307 3.27 -3.96 -8.51
C SER A 307 2.42 -3.08 -7.59
N LEU A 308 2.59 -1.75 -7.61
CA LEU A 308 1.86 -0.82 -6.74
C LEU A 308 0.36 -0.85 -7.04
N LEU A 309 -0.45 -1.19 -6.03
CA LEU A 309 -1.90 -1.23 -6.17
C LEU A 309 -2.59 -0.92 -4.83
N TYR A 310 -3.27 0.22 -4.74
CA TYR A 310 -4.04 0.61 -3.57
C TYR A 310 -5.51 0.23 -3.70
N ASN A 311 -6.08 -0.34 -2.63
CA ASN A 311 -7.52 -0.50 -2.49
C ASN A 311 -8.20 0.80 -2.00
N GLY A 312 -9.53 0.77 -1.85
CA GLY A 312 -10.32 1.92 -1.39
C GLY A 312 -9.90 2.46 -0.03
N ASP A 313 -9.63 1.57 0.93
CA ASP A 313 -9.21 1.95 2.31
C ASP A 313 -7.86 2.67 2.29
N SER A 314 -6.89 2.16 1.51
CA SER A 314 -5.58 2.79 1.37
C SER A 314 -5.67 4.17 0.72
N ARG A 315 -6.44 4.30 -0.35
CA ARG A 315 -6.65 5.58 -1.05
C ARG A 315 -7.29 6.60 -0.12
N ARG A 316 -8.39 6.22 0.55
CA ARG A 316 -9.10 7.09 1.48
C ARG A 316 -8.19 7.60 2.61
N LEU A 317 -7.37 6.71 3.19
CA LEU A 317 -6.45 7.10 4.25
C LEU A 317 -5.34 8.01 3.72
N MET A 318 -4.77 7.72 2.56
CA MET A 318 -3.77 8.56 1.90
C MET A 318 -4.33 9.94 1.55
N GLU A 319 -5.59 10.04 1.10
CA GLU A 319 -6.26 11.30 0.80
C GLU A 319 -6.50 12.15 2.05
N LEU A 320 -6.90 11.54 3.17
CA LEU A 320 -7.08 12.25 4.46
C LEU A 320 -5.79 12.94 4.92
N TYR A 321 -4.63 12.34 4.62
CA TYR A 321 -3.32 12.88 4.98
C TYR A 321 -2.59 13.59 3.83
N ALA A 322 -3.07 13.51 2.59
CA ALA A 322 -2.56 14.28 1.46
C ALA A 322 -2.71 15.80 1.68
N GLY A 323 -3.69 16.22 2.49
CA GLY A 323 -3.85 17.60 2.93
C GLY A 323 -2.74 18.12 3.86
N GLU A 324 -1.88 17.25 4.41
CA GLU A 324 -0.82 17.67 5.34
C GLU A 324 0.54 17.96 4.65
N GLU A 325 0.79 17.39 3.46
CA GLU A 325 1.99 17.69 2.64
C GLU A 325 1.69 17.64 1.13
N GLY A 326 0.46 17.42 0.74
CA GLY A 326 0.10 16.78 -0.52
C GLY A 326 -0.29 17.70 -1.67
N TYR A 327 -0.17 19.02 -1.59
CA TYR A 327 -0.40 19.85 -2.79
C TYR A 327 0.75 19.72 -3.82
N LEU A 328 1.91 19.25 -3.38
CA LEU A 328 3.09 19.01 -4.25
C LEU A 328 3.11 17.62 -4.90
N TRP A 329 2.27 16.65 -4.43
CA TRP A 329 2.34 15.25 -4.88
C TRP A 329 1.33 14.89 -5.97
N THR A 330 0.20 15.58 -6.06
CA THR A 330 -0.85 15.28 -7.06
C THR A 330 -0.53 15.82 -8.44
N GLN A 331 0.38 16.78 -8.58
CA GLN A 331 0.74 17.32 -9.89
C GLN A 331 1.75 16.49 -10.69
N ASN A 332 2.54 15.60 -10.05
CA ASN A 332 3.60 14.87 -10.77
C ASN A 332 3.24 13.46 -11.25
N ARG A 333 2.03 12.92 -10.98
CA ARG A 333 1.63 11.58 -11.44
C ARG A 333 0.18 11.45 -11.92
N LEU A 334 -0.55 12.55 -12.15
CA LEU A 334 -1.86 12.53 -12.85
C LEU A 334 -1.74 12.87 -14.33
N ASN A 335 -0.53 12.86 -14.89
CA ASN A 335 -0.29 12.89 -16.33
C ASN A 335 0.18 11.50 -16.79
N ILE A 336 -0.67 10.47 -16.59
CA ILE A 336 -0.71 9.27 -17.46
C ILE A 336 -2.18 8.85 -17.54
#